data_c7df24c0d6fc7b3c51f8b561d10c714c
#
_entry.id   c7df24c0d6fc7b3c51f8b561d10c714c
#
_cell.length_a   1.000
_cell.length_b   1.000
_cell.length_c   1.000
_cell.angle_alpha   90.00
_cell.angle_beta   90.00
_cell.angle_gamma   90.00
#
_symmetry.space_group_name_H-M   'P 1'
#
loop_
_entity.id
_entity.type
_entity.pdbx_description
1 polymer ?
#
loop_
_entity_poly.entity_id
_entity_poly.type
_entity_poly.pdbx_seq_one_letter_code
_entity_poly.pdbx_strand_id
1 'polypeptide(L)'
;MTWKLSGSMLDEKSTEELIKDLLEKRGQESQHQIEKFMNPEYKDFKNPFDFENMEKIVNRIILARENKEKIFIYGDYDVDGISGTAFLTRFFNEIGIDTNYYIPSRNETDYGVSKKSIDYFHKRKGKLVITVDTGYNTIEDVRYAKSLGMEVIVTDHHKTVKEKFDDEILYLNPKLSKTYKFQYLSGAGVAFKLAQGLCMSLGLDMEIIYKYLDIVMIGTIADVVPMIDENRLIIKKGLKIIKNTKVKGLSYLLNYLRLNKKTLTTTDVSYYISPLINSLGRVGISRMGADFFLKEDEFDLYNIIEEMKEQNRQRRTLEKYIYDDAMRKIKNLKLPLDKLSVIFLSSSKWHPGVIGVVSSRLTIKFNVPVILVAIDGDYGKASCRSVGNISIFNLLSNVKHLLERYGGHDLAAGFVVHKEKLNELREYFIRTIPRLKEEDNKAKKDYGKSFDFELSVKDLGEKAFDFMEKMGPFGSSNPHPLFFDSDLKLDNIKRFGVDFRHFNGIIYKDNVSYNAVGFELADEIKEDYIDKTYNIVYYPEKIILNNEEVTQIILKSIKENK
;
A
#
# COMPACT_ATOMS: atom_id res chain seq x y z
N MET A 1 -15.46 16.58 23.15
CA MET A 1 -14.09 16.66 22.60
C MET A 1 -13.75 18.13 22.42
N THR A 2 -12.77 18.59 23.15
CA THR A 2 -12.23 19.95 23.00
C THR A 2 -11.09 19.89 21.98
N TRP A 3 -11.12 20.76 20.98
CA TRP A 3 -10.02 20.97 20.06
C TRP A 3 -8.86 21.57 20.87
N LYS A 4 -7.65 20.99 20.77
CA LYS A 4 -6.45 21.61 21.33
C LYS A 4 -5.90 22.55 20.25
N LEU A 5 -6.05 23.83 20.46
CA LEU A 5 -5.39 24.90 19.72
C LEU A 5 -3.87 24.77 19.98
N SER A 6 -3.12 24.29 19.01
CA SER A 6 -1.66 24.22 19.06
C SER A 6 -1.00 24.64 17.73
N GLY A 7 -1.77 25.30 16.85
CA GLY A 7 -1.31 25.76 15.55
C GLY A 7 -0.76 27.19 15.59
N SER A 8 0.30 27.47 14.86
CA SER A 8 0.73 28.82 14.50
C SER A 8 -0.11 29.33 13.32
N MET A 9 -0.38 30.63 13.27
CA MET A 9 -1.05 31.25 12.12
C MET A 9 -0.14 31.16 10.89
N LEU A 10 -0.71 30.73 9.76
CA LEU A 10 0.03 30.50 8.50
C LEU A 10 0.66 31.81 7.96
N ASP A 11 0.02 32.95 8.23
CA ASP A 11 0.40 34.23 7.66
C ASP A 11 1.65 34.87 8.28
N GLU A 12 2.02 34.46 9.49
CA GLU A 12 3.15 35.03 10.24
C GLU A 12 4.52 34.45 9.85
N LYS A 13 4.56 33.31 9.17
CA LYS A 13 5.80 32.58 8.83
C LYS A 13 5.95 32.40 7.31
N SER A 14 7.19 32.30 6.84
CA SER A 14 7.46 31.89 5.46
C SER A 14 7.06 30.42 5.21
N THR A 15 6.89 30.03 3.93
CA THR A 15 6.60 28.62 3.60
C THR A 15 7.69 27.69 4.12
N GLU A 16 8.96 28.10 4.05
CA GLU A 16 10.11 27.34 4.54
C GLU A 16 10.07 27.13 6.05
N GLU A 17 9.70 28.15 6.83
CA GLU A 17 9.57 28.08 8.28
C GLU A 17 8.42 27.15 8.68
N LEU A 18 7.28 27.21 7.98
CA LEU A 18 6.13 26.31 8.22
C LEU A 18 6.49 24.84 7.94
N ILE A 19 7.23 24.61 6.85
CA ILE A 19 7.71 23.27 6.50
C ILE A 19 8.67 22.75 7.56
N LYS A 20 9.61 23.60 7.99
CA LYS A 20 10.55 23.25 9.05
C LYS A 20 9.83 22.87 10.34
N ASP A 21 8.91 23.70 10.81
CA ASP A 21 8.13 23.44 12.03
C ASP A 21 7.38 22.11 11.97
N LEU A 22 6.76 21.83 10.82
CA LEU A 22 6.00 20.59 10.64
C LEU A 22 6.90 19.36 10.56
N LEU A 23 8.04 19.47 9.87
CA LEU A 23 8.99 18.38 9.74
C LEU A 23 9.71 18.08 11.06
N GLU A 24 10.03 19.10 11.85
CA GLU A 24 10.55 18.93 13.23
C GLU A 24 9.53 18.18 14.10
N LYS A 25 8.25 18.56 14.07
CA LYS A 25 7.16 17.82 14.74
C LYS A 25 7.04 16.37 14.28
N ARG A 26 7.45 16.08 13.03
CA ARG A 26 7.46 14.74 12.41
C ARG A 26 8.80 14.00 12.57
N GLY A 27 9.73 14.53 13.39
CA GLY A 27 11.00 13.88 13.72
C GLY A 27 12.15 14.14 12.74
N GLN A 28 12.04 15.17 11.87
CA GLN A 28 13.13 15.63 11.00
C GLN A 28 13.78 16.85 11.65
N GLU A 29 14.87 16.64 12.41
CA GLU A 29 15.42 17.70 13.28
C GLU A 29 16.56 18.51 12.64
N SER A 30 17.29 17.96 11.67
CA SER A 30 18.41 18.65 11.04
C SER A 30 18.02 19.34 9.74
N GLN A 31 18.66 20.49 9.44
CA GLN A 31 18.50 21.21 8.18
C GLN A 31 18.76 20.29 6.97
N HIS A 32 19.76 19.43 7.05
CA HIS A 32 20.07 18.46 5.99
C HIS A 32 18.94 17.45 5.76
N GLN A 33 18.31 16.95 6.84
CA GLN A 33 17.16 16.05 6.71
C GLN A 33 15.96 16.75 6.07
N ILE A 34 15.72 18.01 6.42
CA ILE A 34 14.63 18.84 5.87
C ILE A 34 14.86 19.07 4.36
N GLU A 35 16.06 19.47 3.97
CA GLU A 35 16.42 19.68 2.55
C GLU A 35 16.26 18.39 1.74
N LYS A 36 16.76 17.27 2.24
CA LYS A 36 16.62 15.96 1.63
C LYS A 36 15.16 15.54 1.51
N PHE A 37 14.34 15.82 2.52
CA PHE A 37 12.93 15.53 2.48
C PHE A 37 12.21 16.33 1.40
N MET A 38 12.51 17.65 1.30
CA MET A 38 11.87 18.55 0.35
C MET A 38 12.31 18.26 -1.08
N ASN A 39 13.60 18.13 -1.32
CA ASN A 39 14.21 18.02 -2.64
C ASN A 39 15.15 16.80 -2.75
N PRO A 40 14.62 15.57 -2.63
CA PRO A 40 15.45 14.38 -2.73
C PRO A 40 16.04 14.23 -4.15
N GLU A 41 17.33 13.95 -4.23
CA GLU A 41 18.08 13.76 -5.46
C GLU A 41 18.55 12.31 -5.60
N TYR A 42 18.93 11.88 -6.80
CA TYR A 42 19.42 10.51 -7.06
C TYR A 42 20.65 10.13 -6.22
N LYS A 43 21.50 11.12 -5.86
CA LYS A 43 22.65 10.93 -4.96
C LYS A 43 22.24 10.55 -3.52
N ASP A 44 20.98 10.78 -3.16
CA ASP A 44 20.44 10.45 -1.84
C ASP A 44 20.02 8.99 -1.70
N PHE A 45 20.05 8.20 -2.77
CA PHE A 45 19.94 6.76 -2.67
C PHE A 45 21.12 6.21 -1.87
N LYS A 46 20.83 5.34 -0.91
CA LYS A 46 21.86 4.65 -0.14
C LYS A 46 22.65 3.71 -1.04
N ASN A 47 23.88 3.44 -0.67
CA ASN A 47 24.70 2.50 -1.40
C ASN A 47 24.09 1.09 -1.37
N PRO A 48 23.80 0.45 -2.52
CA PRO A 48 23.27 -0.91 -2.55
C PRO A 48 24.22 -1.93 -1.90
N PHE A 49 25.52 -1.67 -1.89
CA PHE A 49 26.51 -2.53 -1.25
C PHE A 49 26.53 -2.44 0.28
N ASP A 50 25.68 -1.59 0.87
CA ASP A 50 25.42 -1.66 2.31
C ASP A 50 24.62 -2.91 2.70
N PHE A 51 24.01 -3.64 1.75
CA PHE A 51 23.49 -4.99 1.99
C PHE A 51 24.64 -6.00 2.01
N GLU A 52 24.74 -6.81 3.06
CA GLU A 52 25.85 -7.74 3.30
C GLU A 52 26.09 -8.75 2.18
N ASN A 53 25.02 -9.16 1.49
CA ASN A 53 25.11 -10.15 0.40
C ASN A 53 25.16 -9.52 -1.00
N MET A 54 25.07 -8.21 -1.15
CA MET A 54 24.96 -7.57 -2.47
C MET A 54 26.10 -7.96 -3.40
N GLU A 55 27.34 -7.92 -2.93
CA GLU A 55 28.50 -8.25 -3.75
C GLU A 55 28.45 -9.71 -4.27
N LYS A 56 28.12 -10.66 -3.39
CA LYS A 56 27.99 -12.09 -3.77
C LYS A 56 26.87 -12.28 -4.80
N ILE A 57 25.73 -11.62 -4.58
CA ILE A 57 24.57 -11.70 -5.47
C ILE A 57 24.87 -11.12 -6.84
N VAL A 58 25.46 -9.95 -6.89
CA VAL A 58 25.84 -9.27 -8.13
C VAL A 58 26.83 -10.12 -8.92
N ASN A 59 27.89 -10.62 -8.28
CA ASN A 59 28.88 -11.49 -8.91
C ASN A 59 28.24 -12.78 -9.45
N ARG A 60 27.28 -13.37 -8.74
CA ARG A 60 26.55 -14.57 -9.20
C ARG A 60 25.71 -14.30 -10.44
N ILE A 61 25.05 -13.14 -10.49
CA ILE A 61 24.24 -12.73 -11.66
C ILE A 61 25.14 -12.42 -12.86
N ILE A 62 26.28 -11.76 -12.64
CA ILE A 62 27.27 -11.49 -13.70
C ILE A 62 27.79 -12.81 -14.28
N LEU A 63 28.14 -13.78 -13.42
CA LEU A 63 28.55 -15.12 -13.85
C LEU A 63 27.46 -15.83 -14.66
N ALA A 64 26.20 -15.72 -14.23
CA ALA A 64 25.07 -16.28 -15.00
C ALA A 64 24.94 -15.63 -16.38
N ARG A 65 25.14 -14.32 -16.48
CA ARG A 65 25.16 -13.60 -17.75
C ARG A 65 26.29 -14.07 -18.67
N GLU A 66 27.50 -14.18 -18.15
CA GLU A 66 28.69 -14.65 -18.91
C GLU A 66 28.52 -16.08 -19.42
N ASN A 67 27.97 -16.95 -18.58
CA ASN A 67 27.71 -18.36 -18.90
C ASN A 67 26.42 -18.56 -19.72
N LYS A 68 25.66 -17.49 -20.03
CA LYS A 68 24.35 -17.54 -20.70
C LYS A 68 23.38 -18.49 -19.98
N GLU A 69 23.42 -18.49 -18.66
CA GLU A 69 22.52 -19.28 -17.83
C GLU A 69 21.10 -18.69 -17.89
N LYS A 70 20.11 -19.55 -17.86
CA LYS A 70 18.72 -19.13 -17.87
C LYS A 70 18.29 -18.70 -16.47
N ILE A 71 17.88 -17.44 -16.34
CA ILE A 71 17.41 -16.85 -15.09
C ILE A 71 15.88 -16.80 -15.08
N PHE A 72 15.27 -17.24 -13.98
CA PHE A 72 13.85 -17.06 -13.72
C PHE A 72 13.62 -16.04 -12.62
N ILE A 73 12.72 -15.08 -12.86
CA ILE A 73 12.26 -14.13 -11.85
C ILE A 73 10.91 -14.63 -11.33
N TYR A 74 10.83 -14.87 -10.03
CA TYR A 74 9.61 -15.33 -9.35
C TYR A 74 9.05 -14.19 -8.49
N GLY A 75 7.94 -13.58 -8.90
CA GLY A 75 7.30 -12.48 -8.17
C GLY A 75 6.10 -12.89 -7.35
N ASP A 76 5.74 -12.10 -6.33
CA ASP A 76 4.43 -12.23 -5.69
C ASP A 76 3.32 -11.73 -6.62
N TYR A 77 2.08 -12.11 -6.33
CA TYR A 77 0.90 -11.86 -7.18
C TYR A 77 0.28 -10.48 -7.00
N ASP A 78 0.72 -9.68 -6.05
CA ASP A 78 0.20 -8.32 -5.86
C ASP A 78 0.99 -7.27 -6.67
N VAL A 79 0.58 -6.01 -6.58
CA VAL A 79 1.18 -4.94 -7.40
C VAL A 79 2.64 -4.74 -7.10
N ASP A 80 3.10 -4.92 -5.85
CA ASP A 80 4.51 -4.75 -5.50
C ASP A 80 5.37 -5.84 -6.14
N GLY A 81 5.00 -7.11 -5.96
CA GLY A 81 5.67 -8.23 -6.61
C GLY A 81 5.61 -8.18 -8.13
N ILE A 82 4.44 -7.83 -8.70
CA ILE A 82 4.25 -7.65 -10.15
C ILE A 82 5.15 -6.54 -10.70
N SER A 83 5.16 -5.37 -10.05
CA SER A 83 5.96 -4.22 -10.48
C SER A 83 7.46 -4.49 -10.39
N GLY A 84 7.91 -5.05 -9.28
CA GLY A 84 9.31 -5.40 -9.10
C GLY A 84 9.80 -6.46 -10.08
N THR A 85 8.95 -7.47 -10.38
CA THR A 85 9.23 -8.50 -11.40
C THR A 85 9.34 -7.88 -12.80
N ALA A 86 8.40 -7.03 -13.16
CA ALA A 86 8.41 -6.37 -14.46
C ALA A 86 9.61 -5.42 -14.63
N PHE A 87 9.91 -4.65 -13.58
CA PHE A 87 11.07 -3.76 -13.55
C PHE A 87 12.38 -4.54 -13.76
N LEU A 88 12.58 -5.61 -12.97
CA LEU A 88 13.81 -6.40 -13.05
C LEU A 88 13.93 -7.13 -14.39
N THR A 89 12.81 -7.62 -14.94
CA THR A 89 12.78 -8.26 -16.27
C THR A 89 13.16 -7.27 -17.37
N ARG A 90 12.61 -6.03 -17.35
CA ARG A 90 12.99 -4.97 -18.32
C ARG A 90 14.49 -4.66 -18.22
N PHE A 91 14.98 -4.43 -17.02
CA PHE A 91 16.39 -4.13 -16.80
C PHE A 91 17.31 -5.26 -17.30
N PHE A 92 17.02 -6.50 -16.97
CA PHE A 92 17.81 -7.65 -17.40
C PHE A 92 17.84 -7.81 -18.92
N ASN A 93 16.69 -7.64 -19.58
CA ASN A 93 16.62 -7.67 -21.03
C ASN A 93 17.49 -6.58 -21.68
N GLU A 94 17.51 -5.37 -21.12
CA GLU A 94 18.33 -4.27 -21.63
C GLU A 94 19.83 -4.51 -21.47
N ILE A 95 20.26 -5.24 -20.44
CA ILE A 95 21.67 -5.60 -20.27
C ILE A 95 22.03 -6.96 -20.88
N GLY A 96 21.12 -7.55 -21.68
CA GLY A 96 21.39 -8.77 -22.43
C GLY A 96 21.36 -10.05 -21.58
N ILE A 97 20.60 -10.09 -20.49
CA ILE A 97 20.36 -11.30 -19.70
C ILE A 97 19.03 -11.92 -20.16
N ASP A 98 19.05 -13.18 -20.64
CA ASP A 98 17.83 -13.92 -21.00
C ASP A 98 17.06 -14.30 -19.74
N THR A 99 15.89 -13.72 -19.58
CA THR A 99 15.05 -13.93 -18.40
C THR A 99 13.65 -14.42 -18.76
N ASN A 100 13.12 -15.27 -17.92
CA ASN A 100 11.71 -15.59 -17.87
C ASN A 100 11.16 -15.22 -16.50
N TYR A 101 9.88 -14.93 -16.42
CA TYR A 101 9.23 -14.62 -15.15
C TYR A 101 8.05 -15.53 -14.88
N TYR A 102 7.75 -15.71 -13.62
CA TYR A 102 6.61 -16.46 -13.13
C TYR A 102 5.96 -15.71 -11.98
N ILE A 103 4.67 -15.50 -12.08
CA ILE A 103 3.85 -14.93 -11.02
C ILE A 103 2.73 -15.92 -10.74
N PRO A 104 2.68 -16.51 -9.54
CA PRO A 104 1.65 -17.48 -9.19
C PRO A 104 0.29 -16.80 -9.08
N SER A 105 -0.78 -17.54 -9.29
CA SER A 105 -2.10 -17.06 -8.89
C SER A 105 -2.28 -17.22 -7.39
N ARG A 106 -3.05 -16.33 -6.77
CA ARG A 106 -3.34 -16.36 -5.32
C ARG A 106 -3.98 -17.68 -4.84
N ASN A 107 -4.63 -18.40 -5.75
CA ASN A 107 -5.28 -19.68 -5.45
C ASN A 107 -4.32 -20.86 -5.57
N GLU A 108 -3.20 -20.70 -6.29
CA GLU A 108 -2.25 -21.79 -6.59
C GLU A 108 -1.15 -21.92 -5.55
N THR A 109 -0.89 -20.91 -4.74
CA THR A 109 0.27 -20.89 -3.88
C THR A 109 -0.03 -20.72 -2.41
N ASP A 110 0.71 -21.50 -1.70
CA ASP A 110 1.29 -21.18 -0.43
C ASP A 110 2.25 -20.00 -0.62
N TYR A 111 2.24 -19.07 0.30
CA TYR A 111 3.10 -17.87 0.25
C TYR A 111 4.55 -18.26 -0.01
N GLY A 112 5.12 -17.79 -1.12
CA GLY A 112 6.52 -18.02 -1.51
C GLY A 112 6.71 -18.99 -2.68
N VAL A 113 7.98 -19.27 -2.97
CA VAL A 113 8.38 -20.23 -4.02
C VAL A 113 7.90 -21.63 -3.62
N SER A 114 7.26 -22.34 -4.53
CA SER A 114 6.72 -23.69 -4.29
C SER A 114 7.48 -24.75 -5.08
N LYS A 115 7.47 -25.98 -4.61
CA LYS A 115 8.05 -27.14 -5.34
C LYS A 115 7.53 -27.20 -6.78
N LYS A 116 6.25 -26.92 -6.99
CA LYS A 116 5.63 -26.89 -8.34
C LYS A 116 6.32 -25.86 -9.26
N SER A 117 6.60 -24.67 -8.77
CA SER A 117 7.28 -23.63 -9.55
C SER A 117 8.76 -23.97 -9.78
N ILE A 118 9.42 -24.56 -8.80
CA ILE A 118 10.81 -25.03 -8.91
C ILE A 118 10.90 -26.14 -9.99
N ASP A 119 10.01 -27.13 -9.96
CA ASP A 119 9.95 -28.18 -10.99
C ASP A 119 9.69 -27.60 -12.39
N TYR A 120 8.84 -26.58 -12.49
CA TYR A 120 8.58 -25.87 -13.74
C TYR A 120 9.84 -25.19 -14.28
N PHE A 121 10.66 -24.56 -13.40
CA PHE A 121 11.91 -23.92 -13.79
C PHE A 121 12.98 -24.96 -14.16
N HIS A 122 13.12 -26.02 -13.37
CA HIS A 122 14.07 -27.10 -13.63
C HIS A 122 13.82 -27.76 -14.99
N LYS A 123 12.56 -28.11 -15.32
CA LYS A 123 12.17 -28.65 -16.63
C LYS A 123 12.53 -27.73 -17.81
N ARG A 124 12.64 -26.42 -17.57
CA ARG A 124 13.03 -25.40 -18.55
C ARG A 124 14.51 -25.03 -18.50
N LYS A 125 15.31 -25.85 -17.84
CA LYS A 125 16.77 -25.68 -17.69
C LYS A 125 17.14 -24.38 -16.97
N GLY A 126 16.33 -23.93 -16.04
CA GLY A 126 16.64 -22.81 -15.13
C GLY A 126 17.86 -23.16 -14.30
N LYS A 127 18.77 -22.21 -14.11
CA LYS A 127 19.96 -22.34 -13.29
C LYS A 127 19.94 -21.40 -12.09
N LEU A 128 19.33 -20.24 -12.27
CA LEU A 128 19.21 -19.23 -11.24
C LEU A 128 17.75 -18.77 -11.14
N VAL A 129 17.22 -18.71 -9.93
CA VAL A 129 15.92 -18.14 -9.60
C VAL A 129 16.15 -16.90 -8.74
N ILE A 130 15.52 -15.78 -9.09
CA ILE A 130 15.53 -14.58 -8.28
C ILE A 130 14.10 -14.32 -7.85
N THR A 131 13.82 -14.34 -6.55
CA THR A 131 12.49 -13.98 -6.06
C THR A 131 12.34 -12.47 -5.95
N VAL A 132 11.13 -11.98 -6.06
CA VAL A 132 10.80 -10.57 -5.86
C VAL A 132 9.57 -10.48 -4.97
N ASP A 133 9.71 -9.78 -3.84
CA ASP A 133 8.63 -9.56 -2.86
C ASP A 133 8.12 -10.86 -2.21
N THR A 134 8.92 -11.90 -2.21
CA THR A 134 8.57 -13.21 -1.68
C THR A 134 9.80 -14.11 -1.53
N GLY A 135 9.63 -15.29 -0.94
CA GLY A 135 10.66 -16.34 -0.91
C GLY A 135 11.29 -16.56 0.44
N TYR A 136 11.10 -15.66 1.38
CA TYR A 136 11.76 -15.74 2.69
C TYR A 136 11.21 -16.85 3.60
N ASN A 137 9.91 -17.11 3.55
CA ASN A 137 9.27 -18.10 4.42
C ASN A 137 9.30 -19.54 3.88
N THR A 138 9.99 -19.78 2.77
CA THR A 138 10.06 -21.07 2.07
C THR A 138 11.48 -21.59 1.93
N ILE A 139 12.25 -21.53 3.01
CA ILE A 139 13.66 -22.02 3.06
C ILE A 139 13.76 -23.48 2.59
N GLU A 140 12.80 -24.33 2.93
CA GLU A 140 12.79 -25.73 2.51
C GLU A 140 12.64 -25.87 0.99
N ASP A 141 11.85 -24.99 0.35
CA ASP A 141 11.71 -24.98 -1.10
C ASP A 141 12.98 -24.44 -1.77
N VAL A 142 13.66 -23.47 -1.15
CA VAL A 142 14.97 -22.99 -1.63
C VAL A 142 16.00 -24.13 -1.57
N ARG A 143 16.02 -24.91 -0.49
CA ARG A 143 16.89 -26.11 -0.39
C ARG A 143 16.51 -27.17 -1.44
N TYR A 144 15.23 -27.33 -1.72
CA TYR A 144 14.79 -28.22 -2.78
C TYR A 144 15.28 -27.75 -4.16
N ALA A 145 15.22 -26.47 -4.49
CA ALA A 145 15.78 -25.93 -5.73
C ALA A 145 17.29 -26.25 -5.83
N LYS A 146 18.04 -26.06 -4.71
CA LYS A 146 19.47 -26.36 -4.63
C LYS A 146 19.76 -27.84 -4.88
N SER A 147 18.92 -28.76 -4.37
CA SER A 147 19.06 -30.21 -4.64
C SER A 147 18.88 -30.59 -6.10
N LEU A 148 18.18 -29.76 -6.89
CA LEU A 148 18.02 -29.91 -8.33
C LEU A 148 19.09 -29.17 -9.16
N GLY A 149 20.13 -28.64 -8.51
CA GLY A 149 21.22 -27.91 -9.17
C GLY A 149 20.83 -26.51 -9.64
N MET A 150 19.82 -25.91 -9.02
CA MET A 150 19.45 -24.51 -9.20
C MET A 150 19.85 -23.70 -7.98
N GLU A 151 20.27 -22.46 -8.19
CA GLU A 151 20.51 -21.51 -7.12
C GLU A 151 19.33 -20.54 -7.00
N VAL A 152 19.08 -20.05 -5.79
CA VAL A 152 18.02 -19.10 -5.49
C VAL A 152 18.58 -17.89 -4.78
N ILE A 153 18.30 -16.70 -5.33
CA ILE A 153 18.52 -15.42 -4.70
C ILE A 153 17.17 -14.90 -4.22
N VAL A 154 17.08 -14.62 -2.93
CA VAL A 154 15.84 -14.10 -2.33
C VAL A 154 15.93 -12.59 -2.23
N THR A 155 15.00 -11.86 -2.91
CA THR A 155 14.79 -10.44 -2.68
C THR A 155 13.39 -10.24 -2.11
N ASP A 156 13.32 -9.76 -0.87
CA ASP A 156 12.08 -9.66 -0.11
C ASP A 156 12.19 -8.52 0.91
N HIS A 157 11.08 -8.05 1.43
CA HIS A 157 11.01 -7.03 2.48
C HIS A 157 10.11 -7.43 3.66
N HIS A 158 9.52 -8.60 3.63
CA HIS A 158 8.65 -9.09 4.70
C HIS A 158 9.41 -9.41 5.98
N LYS A 159 8.74 -9.28 7.14
CA LYS A 159 9.27 -9.76 8.42
C LYS A 159 9.33 -11.28 8.42
N THR A 160 10.40 -11.83 8.95
CA THR A 160 10.53 -13.28 9.12
C THR A 160 10.04 -13.76 10.48
N VAL A 161 9.54 -15.01 10.51
CA VAL A 161 9.16 -15.71 11.73
C VAL A 161 10.35 -16.47 12.34
N LYS A 162 11.41 -16.70 11.56
CA LYS A 162 12.58 -17.50 11.99
C LYS A 162 13.76 -16.59 12.38
N GLU A 163 14.25 -16.75 13.60
CA GLU A 163 15.38 -15.98 14.16
C GLU A 163 16.74 -16.31 13.53
N LYS A 164 16.86 -17.43 12.81
CA LYS A 164 18.10 -17.84 12.14
C LYS A 164 17.87 -18.04 10.66
N PHE A 165 18.55 -17.24 9.89
CA PHE A 165 18.71 -17.41 8.45
C PHE A 165 19.76 -18.50 8.17
N ASP A 166 19.53 -19.26 7.10
CA ASP A 166 20.53 -20.20 6.59
C ASP A 166 21.61 -19.39 5.85
N ASP A 167 22.83 -19.36 6.38
CA ASP A 167 23.97 -18.62 5.81
C ASP A 167 24.31 -19.05 4.36
N GLU A 168 23.72 -20.15 3.90
CA GLU A 168 23.89 -20.64 2.53
C GLU A 168 22.94 -19.98 1.51
N ILE A 169 21.94 -19.22 1.96
CA ILE A 169 20.97 -18.57 1.09
C ILE A 169 21.40 -17.12 0.85
N LEU A 170 21.57 -16.75 -0.41
CA LEU A 170 21.80 -15.37 -0.81
C LEU A 170 20.48 -14.59 -0.74
N TYR A 171 20.45 -13.56 0.09
CA TYR A 171 19.24 -12.74 0.26
C TYR A 171 19.53 -11.25 0.32
N LEU A 172 18.56 -10.47 -0.17
CA LEU A 172 18.43 -9.03 0.07
C LEU A 172 17.10 -8.80 0.80
N ASN A 173 17.18 -8.40 2.07
CA ASN A 173 16.00 -7.96 2.83
C ASN A 173 16.42 -6.84 3.77
N PRO A 174 15.83 -5.62 3.63
CA PRO A 174 16.23 -4.46 4.41
C PRO A 174 15.94 -4.62 5.91
N LYS A 175 14.96 -5.46 6.30
CA LYS A 175 14.61 -5.72 7.72
C LYS A 175 15.59 -6.68 8.40
N LEU A 176 16.39 -7.39 7.63
CA LEU A 176 17.37 -8.35 8.14
C LEU A 176 18.79 -7.82 8.08
N SER A 177 19.06 -6.87 7.20
CA SER A 177 20.38 -6.27 7.07
C SER A 177 20.75 -5.47 8.32
N LYS A 178 21.98 -5.67 8.78
CA LYS A 178 22.57 -4.93 9.91
C LYS A 178 23.21 -3.61 9.45
N THR A 179 23.67 -3.57 8.22
CA THR A 179 24.43 -2.45 7.63
C THR A 179 23.57 -1.54 6.77
N TYR A 180 22.60 -2.07 6.03
CA TYR A 180 21.64 -1.26 5.28
C TYR A 180 20.61 -0.61 6.22
N LYS A 181 20.61 0.71 6.33
CA LYS A 181 19.90 1.41 7.41
C LYS A 181 18.42 1.71 7.16
N PHE A 182 17.95 1.65 5.91
CA PHE A 182 16.56 1.94 5.59
C PHE A 182 15.72 0.66 5.46
N GLN A 183 14.96 0.34 6.50
CA GLN A 183 14.26 -0.95 6.62
C GLN A 183 12.88 -1.02 5.94
N TYR A 184 12.45 0.07 5.28
CA TYR A 184 11.07 0.21 4.81
C TYR A 184 10.91 0.15 3.28
N LEU A 185 11.89 -0.34 2.55
CA LEU A 185 11.73 -0.56 1.10
C LEU A 185 10.57 -1.53 0.85
N SER A 186 9.85 -1.33 -0.25
CA SER A 186 8.93 -2.31 -0.82
C SER A 186 9.69 -3.41 -1.58
N GLY A 187 9.03 -4.51 -1.97
CA GLY A 187 9.64 -5.55 -2.79
C GLY A 187 10.19 -5.02 -4.12
N ALA A 188 9.45 -4.13 -4.82
CA ALA A 188 9.95 -3.42 -6.00
C ALA A 188 11.14 -2.51 -5.69
N GLY A 189 11.14 -1.88 -4.50
CA GLY A 189 12.28 -1.09 -4.03
C GLY A 189 13.53 -1.94 -3.80
N VAL A 190 13.40 -3.16 -3.27
CA VAL A 190 14.52 -4.11 -3.12
C VAL A 190 15.03 -4.57 -4.49
N ALA A 191 14.13 -4.88 -5.44
CA ALA A 191 14.50 -5.20 -6.82
C ALA A 191 15.26 -4.04 -7.49
N PHE A 192 14.85 -2.79 -7.22
CA PHE A 192 15.57 -1.61 -7.69
C PHE A 192 16.99 -1.50 -7.09
N LYS A 193 17.18 -1.82 -5.80
CA LYS A 193 18.51 -1.85 -5.16
C LYS A 193 19.41 -2.92 -5.79
N LEU A 194 18.87 -4.09 -6.13
CA LEU A 194 19.61 -5.11 -6.87
C LEU A 194 20.10 -4.58 -8.23
N ALA A 195 19.22 -3.93 -8.97
CA ALA A 195 19.56 -3.32 -10.25
C ALA A 195 20.63 -2.21 -10.11
N GLN A 196 20.56 -1.38 -9.06
CA GLN A 196 21.62 -0.40 -8.75
C GLN A 196 22.97 -1.07 -8.52
N GLY A 197 23.01 -2.14 -7.73
CA GLY A 197 24.24 -2.89 -7.48
C GLY A 197 24.85 -3.45 -8.77
N LEU A 198 24.03 -4.00 -9.66
CA LEU A 198 24.46 -4.50 -10.97
C LEU A 198 24.96 -3.37 -11.88
N CYS A 199 24.27 -2.23 -11.94
CA CYS A 199 24.75 -1.06 -12.72
C CYS A 199 26.12 -0.60 -12.24
N MET A 200 26.33 -0.47 -10.92
CA MET A 200 27.61 -0.06 -10.35
C MET A 200 28.73 -1.04 -10.68
N SER A 201 28.50 -2.35 -10.55
CA SER A 201 29.52 -3.38 -10.83
C SER A 201 29.84 -3.51 -12.31
N LEU A 202 28.88 -3.28 -13.18
CA LEU A 202 29.07 -3.34 -14.65
C LEU A 202 29.51 -2.01 -15.26
N GLY A 203 29.63 -0.93 -14.46
CA GLY A 203 29.96 0.41 -14.96
C GLY A 203 28.91 1.00 -15.90
N LEU A 204 27.63 0.64 -15.70
CA LEU A 204 26.53 1.13 -16.53
C LEU A 204 26.01 2.49 -16.04
N ASP A 205 25.48 3.29 -16.96
CA ASP A 205 24.78 4.52 -16.60
C ASP A 205 23.50 4.16 -15.83
N MET A 206 23.31 4.82 -14.68
CA MET A 206 22.12 4.64 -13.84
C MET A 206 20.81 5.05 -14.53
N GLU A 207 20.86 5.86 -15.58
CA GLU A 207 19.67 6.25 -16.34
C GLU A 207 18.94 5.01 -16.93
N ILE A 208 19.66 3.90 -17.15
CA ILE A 208 19.08 2.63 -17.62
C ILE A 208 18.00 2.11 -16.67
N ILE A 209 18.11 2.38 -15.36
CA ILE A 209 17.13 1.97 -14.34
C ILE A 209 16.24 3.13 -13.89
N TYR A 210 16.75 4.36 -13.87
CA TYR A 210 15.98 5.52 -13.39
C TYR A 210 14.75 5.80 -14.26
N LYS A 211 14.85 5.59 -15.58
CA LYS A 211 13.73 5.77 -16.51
C LYS A 211 12.50 4.89 -16.23
N TYR A 212 12.64 3.85 -15.38
CA TYR A 212 11.60 2.92 -14.97
C TYR A 212 11.17 3.07 -13.49
N LEU A 213 11.57 4.18 -12.84
CA LEU A 213 11.13 4.45 -11.47
C LEU A 213 9.60 4.63 -11.35
N ASP A 214 8.89 4.89 -12.43
CA ASP A 214 7.42 4.87 -12.45
C ASP A 214 6.84 3.48 -12.14
N ILE A 215 7.46 2.40 -12.65
CA ILE A 215 7.07 1.02 -12.29
C ILE A 215 7.33 0.76 -10.81
N VAL A 216 8.55 1.07 -10.33
CA VAL A 216 8.94 0.86 -8.93
C VAL A 216 8.06 1.67 -7.97
N MET A 217 7.73 2.92 -8.35
CA MET A 217 6.83 3.78 -7.61
C MET A 217 5.44 3.16 -7.44
N ILE A 218 4.87 2.55 -8.50
CA ILE A 218 3.54 1.93 -8.43
C ILE A 218 3.53 0.80 -7.40
N GLY A 219 4.56 -0.07 -7.38
CA GLY A 219 4.72 -1.11 -6.36
C GLY A 219 4.83 -0.49 -4.96
N THR A 220 5.73 0.47 -4.79
CA THR A 220 5.99 1.15 -3.51
C THR A 220 4.73 1.81 -2.93
N ILE A 221 3.90 2.46 -3.76
CA ILE A 221 2.64 3.06 -3.33
C ILE A 221 1.61 1.98 -2.98
N ALA A 222 1.53 0.92 -3.78
CA ALA A 222 0.53 -0.13 -3.61
C ALA A 222 0.74 -0.95 -2.32
N ASP A 223 1.99 -1.16 -1.90
CA ASP A 223 2.33 -1.85 -0.65
C ASP A 223 2.18 -0.95 0.61
N VAL A 224 1.88 0.34 0.42
CA VAL A 224 1.59 1.28 1.51
C VAL A 224 2.76 1.43 2.51
N VAL A 225 3.99 1.22 2.06
CA VAL A 225 5.19 1.43 2.89
C VAL A 225 5.37 2.90 3.30
N PRO A 226 6.12 3.19 4.39
CA PRO A 226 6.40 4.56 4.82
C PRO A 226 6.98 5.42 3.69
N MET A 227 6.34 6.58 3.44
CA MET A 227 6.69 7.50 2.35
C MET A 227 7.78 8.49 2.78
N ILE A 228 8.86 7.94 3.28
CA ILE A 228 10.04 8.64 3.79
C ILE A 228 11.31 8.15 3.10
N ASP A 229 12.40 8.88 3.25
CA ASP A 229 13.75 8.52 2.76
C ASP A 229 13.74 8.00 1.30
N GLU A 230 14.26 6.80 1.01
CA GLU A 230 14.35 6.26 -0.35
C GLU A 230 12.98 5.99 -1.00
N ASN A 231 11.98 5.57 -0.23
CA ASN A 231 10.61 5.40 -0.77
C ASN A 231 10.05 6.74 -1.26
N ARG A 232 10.26 7.83 -0.49
CA ARG A 232 9.86 9.17 -0.92
C ARG A 232 10.59 9.59 -2.19
N LEU A 233 11.90 9.31 -2.29
CA LEU A 233 12.70 9.60 -3.47
C LEU A 233 12.16 8.83 -4.69
N ILE A 234 11.93 7.52 -4.57
CA ILE A 234 11.33 6.67 -5.62
C ILE A 234 10.00 7.27 -6.07
N ILE A 235 9.11 7.60 -5.13
CA ILE A 235 7.77 8.11 -5.44
C ILE A 235 7.86 9.48 -6.10
N LYS A 236 8.66 10.40 -5.56
CA LYS A 236 8.79 11.77 -6.10
C LYS A 236 9.38 11.78 -7.51
N LYS A 237 10.38 10.93 -7.79
CA LYS A 237 10.95 10.77 -9.13
C LYS A 237 10.01 10.00 -10.05
N GLY A 238 9.39 8.93 -9.60
CA GLY A 238 8.41 8.14 -10.36
C GLY A 238 7.21 8.97 -10.83
N LEU A 239 6.66 9.83 -9.96
CA LEU A 239 5.59 10.78 -10.33
C LEU A 239 6.02 11.80 -11.41
N LYS A 240 7.32 12.13 -11.51
CA LYS A 240 7.83 12.95 -12.59
C LYS A 240 7.97 12.16 -13.89
N ILE A 241 8.48 10.93 -13.79
CA ILE A 241 8.77 10.07 -14.95
C ILE A 241 7.48 9.58 -15.60
N ILE A 242 6.46 9.20 -14.83
CA ILE A 242 5.18 8.67 -15.35
C ILE A 242 4.47 9.65 -16.29
N LYS A 243 4.74 10.96 -16.16
CA LYS A 243 4.20 11.98 -17.07
C LYS A 243 4.57 11.73 -18.52
N ASN A 244 5.79 11.20 -18.74
CA ASN A 244 6.37 10.85 -20.04
C ASN A 244 6.88 9.40 -20.04
N THR A 245 6.13 8.52 -19.42
CA THR A 245 6.50 7.11 -19.25
C THR A 245 6.93 6.45 -20.56
N LYS A 246 7.99 5.64 -20.49
CA LYS A 246 8.44 4.79 -21.61
C LYS A 246 7.74 3.43 -21.63
N VAL A 247 6.92 3.15 -20.60
CA VAL A 247 6.15 1.93 -20.49
C VAL A 247 4.82 2.09 -21.22
N LYS A 248 4.68 1.47 -22.38
CA LYS A 248 3.47 1.61 -23.21
C LYS A 248 2.19 1.25 -22.47
N GLY A 249 2.19 0.15 -21.69
CA GLY A 249 1.02 -0.23 -20.89
C GLY A 249 0.56 0.87 -19.94
N LEU A 250 1.49 1.54 -19.24
CA LEU A 250 1.16 2.69 -18.39
C LEU A 250 0.60 3.85 -19.19
N SER A 251 1.22 4.20 -20.32
CA SER A 251 0.73 5.28 -21.17
C SER A 251 -0.71 5.04 -21.65
N TYR A 252 -1.01 3.80 -22.08
CA TYR A 252 -2.35 3.38 -22.48
C TYR A 252 -3.35 3.44 -21.33
N LEU A 253 -3.00 2.92 -20.16
CA LEU A 253 -3.87 2.92 -18.98
C LEU A 253 -4.20 4.33 -18.50
N LEU A 254 -3.22 5.23 -18.47
CA LEU A 254 -3.44 6.63 -18.08
C LEU A 254 -4.39 7.35 -19.04
N ASN A 255 -4.23 7.12 -20.35
CA ASN A 255 -5.15 7.67 -21.36
C ASN A 255 -6.56 7.07 -21.21
N TYR A 256 -6.65 5.76 -21.00
CA TYR A 256 -7.91 5.06 -20.78
C TYR A 256 -8.68 5.59 -19.56
N LEU A 257 -7.98 5.76 -18.44
CA LEU A 257 -8.54 6.30 -17.20
C LEU A 257 -8.81 7.82 -17.27
N ARG A 258 -8.41 8.47 -18.36
CA ARG A 258 -8.46 9.94 -18.54
C ARG A 258 -7.76 10.69 -17.40
N LEU A 259 -6.73 10.08 -16.82
CA LEU A 259 -5.96 10.73 -15.77
C LEU A 259 -5.07 11.82 -16.36
N ASN A 260 -5.12 13.00 -15.75
CA ASN A 260 -4.25 14.08 -16.17
C ASN A 260 -2.81 13.80 -15.71
N LYS A 261 -1.93 13.51 -16.67
CA LYS A 261 -0.52 13.20 -16.40
C LYS A 261 0.22 14.34 -15.68
N LYS A 262 -0.22 15.60 -15.81
CA LYS A 262 0.43 16.75 -15.17
C LYS A 262 0.16 16.82 -13.66
N THR A 263 -1.03 16.41 -13.25
CA THR A 263 -1.51 16.50 -11.85
C THR A 263 -1.63 15.14 -11.16
N LEU A 264 -1.02 14.08 -11.72
CA LEU A 264 -1.08 12.73 -11.16
C LEU A 264 -0.50 12.71 -9.75
N THR A 265 -1.26 12.16 -8.81
CA THR A 265 -0.93 12.06 -7.40
C THR A 265 -0.76 10.61 -6.93
N THR A 266 -0.25 10.43 -5.72
CA THR A 266 -0.21 9.10 -5.07
C THR A 266 -1.62 8.54 -4.84
N THR A 267 -2.61 9.41 -4.64
CA THR A 267 -4.02 9.03 -4.53
C THR A 267 -4.52 8.40 -5.82
N ASP A 268 -4.20 8.97 -6.98
CA ASP A 268 -4.58 8.41 -8.27
C ASP A 268 -3.99 7.02 -8.49
N VAL A 269 -2.71 6.84 -8.14
CA VAL A 269 -2.05 5.53 -8.22
C VAL A 269 -2.74 4.53 -7.29
N SER A 270 -3.03 4.92 -6.05
CA SER A 270 -3.62 4.02 -5.03
C SER A 270 -5.06 3.62 -5.36
N TYR A 271 -5.88 4.53 -5.89
CA TYR A 271 -7.32 4.31 -6.06
C TYR A 271 -7.76 3.96 -7.47
N TYR A 272 -6.97 4.32 -8.51
CA TYR A 272 -7.34 4.05 -9.90
C TYR A 272 -6.40 3.07 -10.60
N ILE A 273 -5.08 3.16 -10.41
CA ILE A 273 -4.10 2.32 -11.10
C ILE A 273 -3.91 0.99 -10.37
N SER A 274 -3.48 1.03 -9.11
CA SER A 274 -3.16 -0.17 -8.34
C SER A 274 -4.33 -1.16 -8.20
N PRO A 275 -5.61 -0.73 -8.00
CA PRO A 275 -6.72 -1.67 -7.91
C PRO A 275 -7.01 -2.44 -9.20
N LEU A 276 -6.72 -1.87 -10.37
CA LEU A 276 -6.86 -2.57 -11.65
C LEU A 276 -5.80 -3.66 -11.78
N ILE A 277 -4.54 -3.34 -11.51
CA ILE A 277 -3.44 -4.33 -11.55
C ILE A 277 -3.68 -5.42 -10.50
N ASN A 278 -4.02 -5.05 -9.26
CA ASN A 278 -4.32 -5.99 -8.17
C ASN A 278 -5.50 -6.94 -8.45
N SER A 279 -6.43 -6.54 -9.32
CA SER A 279 -7.57 -7.39 -9.66
C SER A 279 -7.15 -8.67 -10.38
N LEU A 280 -6.10 -8.63 -11.18
CA LEU A 280 -5.53 -9.79 -11.87
C LEU A 280 -5.01 -10.86 -10.89
N GLY A 281 -4.38 -10.43 -9.78
CA GLY A 281 -3.90 -11.33 -8.73
C GLY A 281 -5.00 -11.89 -7.84
N ARG A 282 -6.16 -11.23 -7.74
CA ARG A 282 -7.25 -11.63 -6.83
C ARG A 282 -8.27 -12.58 -7.44
N VAL A 283 -8.57 -12.42 -8.72
CA VAL A 283 -9.68 -13.12 -9.40
C VAL A 283 -9.22 -13.70 -10.74
N GLY A 284 -8.16 -13.17 -11.33
CA GLY A 284 -7.68 -13.49 -12.68
C GLY A 284 -6.31 -14.16 -12.74
N ILE A 285 -5.57 -13.85 -13.79
CA ILE A 285 -4.27 -14.41 -14.13
C ILE A 285 -3.18 -13.38 -13.76
N SER A 286 -2.48 -13.58 -12.66
CA SER A 286 -1.47 -12.65 -12.12
C SER A 286 -0.36 -12.32 -13.11
N ARG A 287 0.03 -13.26 -13.97
CA ARG A 287 1.03 -13.08 -15.02
C ARG A 287 0.71 -11.88 -15.93
N MET A 288 -0.56 -11.66 -16.27
CA MET A 288 -0.96 -10.54 -17.12
C MET A 288 -0.59 -9.17 -16.49
N GLY A 289 -0.45 -9.10 -15.16
CA GLY A 289 0.03 -7.90 -14.49
C GLY A 289 1.46 -7.53 -14.88
N ALA A 290 2.37 -8.52 -15.00
CA ALA A 290 3.71 -8.27 -15.51
C ALA A 290 3.71 -8.03 -17.02
N ASP A 291 2.91 -8.81 -17.79
CA ASP A 291 2.72 -8.61 -19.23
C ASP A 291 2.30 -7.17 -19.53
N PHE A 292 1.42 -6.57 -18.72
CA PHE A 292 1.01 -5.16 -18.84
C PHE A 292 2.19 -4.18 -18.85
N PHE A 293 3.19 -4.40 -18.01
CA PHE A 293 4.37 -3.56 -17.98
C PHE A 293 5.40 -3.89 -19.06
N LEU A 294 5.39 -5.12 -19.59
CA LEU A 294 6.43 -5.65 -20.47
C LEU A 294 6.09 -5.60 -21.96
N LYS A 295 4.79 -5.71 -22.28
CA LYS A 295 4.32 -5.75 -23.66
C LYS A 295 4.42 -4.38 -24.34
N GLU A 296 4.71 -4.42 -25.65
CA GLU A 296 4.85 -3.23 -26.51
C GLU A 296 3.78 -3.19 -27.61
N ASP A 297 3.10 -4.30 -27.88
CA ASP A 297 2.05 -4.40 -28.88
C ASP A 297 0.73 -3.80 -28.37
N GLU A 298 0.09 -2.96 -29.17
CA GLU A 298 -1.12 -2.24 -28.79
C GLU A 298 -2.34 -3.15 -28.62
N PHE A 299 -2.46 -4.18 -29.43
CA PHE A 299 -3.57 -5.11 -29.33
C PHE A 299 -3.46 -5.98 -28.07
N ASP A 300 -2.25 -6.46 -27.75
CA ASP A 300 -2.00 -7.18 -26.50
C ASP A 300 -2.35 -6.29 -25.29
N LEU A 301 -1.90 -5.04 -25.28
CA LEU A 301 -2.15 -4.09 -24.21
C LEU A 301 -3.64 -3.75 -24.05
N TYR A 302 -4.35 -3.58 -25.17
CA TYR A 302 -5.80 -3.37 -25.14
C TYR A 302 -6.51 -4.56 -24.45
N ASN A 303 -6.18 -5.78 -24.84
CA ASN A 303 -6.77 -6.98 -24.25
C ASN A 303 -6.47 -7.11 -22.77
N ILE A 304 -5.23 -6.80 -22.33
CA ILE A 304 -4.85 -6.82 -20.92
C ILE A 304 -5.65 -5.79 -20.12
N ILE A 305 -5.82 -4.58 -20.63
CA ILE A 305 -6.58 -3.53 -19.95
C ILE A 305 -8.06 -3.87 -19.85
N GLU A 306 -8.66 -4.43 -20.90
CA GLU A 306 -10.05 -4.90 -20.85
C GLU A 306 -10.23 -6.02 -19.82
N GLU A 307 -9.28 -6.96 -19.74
CA GLU A 307 -9.29 -8.01 -18.71
C GLU A 307 -9.15 -7.42 -17.30
N MET A 308 -8.24 -6.46 -17.08
CA MET A 308 -8.10 -5.75 -15.79
C MET A 308 -9.43 -5.12 -15.34
N LYS A 309 -10.15 -4.49 -16.27
CA LYS A 309 -11.47 -3.87 -16.01
C LYS A 309 -12.50 -4.91 -15.59
N GLU A 310 -12.59 -5.99 -16.34
CA GLU A 310 -13.56 -7.04 -16.07
C GLU A 310 -13.26 -7.72 -14.72
N GLN A 311 -12.01 -8.04 -14.43
CA GLN A 311 -11.60 -8.62 -13.17
C GLN A 311 -11.86 -7.64 -12.00
N ASN A 312 -11.61 -6.34 -12.19
CA ASN A 312 -11.91 -5.34 -11.18
C ASN A 312 -13.42 -5.17 -10.96
N ARG A 313 -14.25 -5.27 -12.02
CA ARG A 313 -15.70 -5.26 -11.92
C ARG A 313 -16.20 -6.47 -11.12
N GLN A 314 -15.72 -7.66 -11.43
CA GLN A 314 -16.05 -8.90 -10.72
C GLN A 314 -15.63 -8.81 -9.24
N ARG A 315 -14.42 -8.34 -8.96
CA ARG A 315 -13.95 -8.09 -7.60
C ARG A 315 -14.89 -7.17 -6.81
N ARG A 316 -15.30 -6.03 -7.41
CA ARG A 316 -16.23 -5.08 -6.76
C ARG A 316 -17.60 -5.70 -6.48
N THR A 317 -18.09 -6.53 -7.38
CA THR A 317 -19.36 -7.26 -7.19
C THR A 317 -19.27 -8.24 -6.02
N LEU A 318 -18.18 -9.03 -5.96
CA LEU A 318 -17.91 -9.95 -4.86
C LEU A 318 -17.71 -9.21 -3.54
N GLU A 319 -16.97 -8.08 -3.56
CA GLU A 319 -16.76 -7.23 -2.38
C GLU A 319 -18.09 -6.73 -1.81
N LYS A 320 -18.97 -6.21 -2.67
CA LYS A 320 -20.30 -5.76 -2.25
C LYS A 320 -21.10 -6.91 -1.65
N TYR A 321 -21.14 -8.05 -2.31
CA TYR A 321 -21.86 -9.22 -1.83
C TYR A 321 -21.37 -9.68 -0.44
N ILE A 322 -20.03 -9.79 -0.27
CA ILE A 322 -19.43 -10.23 1.00
C ILE A 322 -19.69 -9.19 2.10
N TYR A 323 -19.58 -7.91 1.77
CA TYR A 323 -19.85 -6.82 2.72
C TYR A 323 -21.31 -6.83 3.19
N ASP A 324 -22.28 -6.94 2.28
CA ASP A 324 -23.69 -6.97 2.60
C ASP A 324 -24.06 -8.22 3.43
N ASP A 325 -23.47 -9.38 3.12
CA ASP A 325 -23.66 -10.60 3.90
C ASP A 325 -23.05 -10.49 5.31
N ALA A 326 -21.83 -9.95 5.42
CA ALA A 326 -21.18 -9.70 6.71
C ALA A 326 -21.99 -8.72 7.56
N MET A 327 -22.52 -7.64 6.99
CA MET A 327 -23.38 -6.68 7.69
C MET A 327 -24.67 -7.31 8.19
N ARG A 328 -25.31 -8.20 7.40
CA ARG A 328 -26.49 -8.98 7.86
C ARG A 328 -26.14 -9.89 9.04
N LYS A 329 -24.99 -10.60 8.97
CA LYS A 329 -24.53 -11.47 10.05
C LYS A 329 -24.22 -10.66 11.33
N ILE A 330 -23.61 -9.48 11.23
CA ILE A 330 -23.35 -8.58 12.36
C ILE A 330 -24.65 -8.13 13.01
N LYS A 331 -25.66 -7.69 12.24
CA LYS A 331 -26.98 -7.32 12.76
C LYS A 331 -27.67 -8.48 13.49
N ASN A 332 -27.51 -9.71 12.99
CA ASN A 332 -28.09 -10.90 13.60
C ASN A 332 -27.43 -11.32 14.92
N LEU A 333 -26.25 -10.78 15.27
CA LEU A 333 -25.64 -11.02 16.58
C LEU A 333 -26.45 -10.42 17.73
N LYS A 334 -27.42 -9.52 17.44
CA LYS A 334 -28.28 -8.83 18.42
C LYS A 334 -27.50 -8.11 19.53
N LEU A 335 -26.21 -7.80 19.28
CA LEU A 335 -25.37 -7.02 20.18
C LEU A 335 -25.44 -5.56 19.77
N PRO A 336 -25.50 -4.63 20.73
CA PRO A 336 -25.29 -3.20 20.44
C PRO A 336 -23.96 -2.99 19.72
N LEU A 337 -23.94 -2.20 18.65
CA LEU A 337 -22.74 -2.00 17.81
C LEU A 337 -21.57 -1.39 18.58
N ASP A 338 -21.86 -0.58 19.58
CA ASP A 338 -20.89 0.04 20.51
C ASP A 338 -20.24 -0.97 21.47
N LYS A 339 -20.87 -2.14 21.68
CA LYS A 339 -20.32 -3.24 22.51
C LYS A 339 -19.51 -4.25 21.72
N LEU A 340 -19.43 -4.11 20.40
CA LEU A 340 -18.56 -4.97 19.59
C LEU A 340 -17.09 -4.70 19.89
N SER A 341 -16.36 -5.72 20.30
CA SER A 341 -14.90 -5.64 20.53
C SER A 341 -14.11 -6.35 19.44
N VAL A 342 -14.73 -7.32 18.76
CA VAL A 342 -14.15 -8.07 17.65
C VAL A 342 -15.26 -8.57 16.74
N ILE A 343 -14.98 -8.67 15.45
CA ILE A 343 -15.87 -9.29 14.44
C ILE A 343 -15.16 -10.54 13.92
N PHE A 344 -15.75 -11.72 14.16
CA PHE A 344 -15.29 -13.00 13.63
C PHE A 344 -16.43 -13.67 12.89
N LEU A 345 -16.34 -13.72 11.55
CA LEU A 345 -17.38 -14.25 10.69
C LEU A 345 -16.81 -15.22 9.66
N SER A 346 -17.63 -16.21 9.28
CA SER A 346 -17.26 -17.18 8.25
C SER A 346 -18.40 -17.47 7.29
N SER A 347 -18.05 -17.87 6.06
CA SER A 347 -19.03 -18.32 5.07
C SER A 347 -18.36 -19.15 3.97
N SER A 348 -19.05 -20.21 3.52
CA SER A 348 -18.67 -20.96 2.33
C SER A 348 -19.00 -20.26 1.00
N LYS A 349 -19.73 -19.14 1.07
CA LYS A 349 -20.11 -18.35 -0.11
C LYS A 349 -19.13 -17.19 -0.37
N TRP A 350 -18.10 -17.02 0.46
CA TRP A 350 -17.17 -15.92 0.34
C TRP A 350 -15.94 -16.30 -0.48
N HIS A 351 -15.50 -15.38 -1.31
CA HIS A 351 -14.30 -15.58 -2.12
C HIS A 351 -13.03 -15.22 -1.32
N PRO A 352 -12.05 -16.13 -1.15
CA PRO A 352 -10.88 -15.93 -0.30
C PRO A 352 -9.98 -14.79 -0.79
N GLY A 353 -9.97 -14.47 -2.09
CA GLY A 353 -9.22 -13.35 -2.67
C GLY A 353 -9.78 -11.97 -2.32
N VAL A 354 -11.05 -11.88 -1.86
CA VAL A 354 -11.75 -10.60 -1.66
C VAL A 354 -12.04 -10.30 -0.18
N ILE A 355 -12.11 -11.31 0.70
CA ILE A 355 -12.41 -11.09 2.13
C ILE A 355 -11.46 -10.09 2.80
N GLY A 356 -10.20 -9.96 2.34
CA GLY A 356 -9.22 -9.03 2.91
C GLY A 356 -9.59 -7.55 2.70
N VAL A 357 -10.21 -7.22 1.58
CA VAL A 357 -10.70 -5.85 1.30
C VAL A 357 -11.90 -5.54 2.20
N VAL A 358 -12.80 -6.52 2.34
CA VAL A 358 -13.99 -6.38 3.19
C VAL A 358 -13.62 -6.30 4.66
N SER A 359 -12.67 -7.11 5.14
CA SER A 359 -12.20 -7.03 6.54
C SER A 359 -11.61 -5.67 6.85
N SER A 360 -10.79 -5.09 5.95
CA SER A 360 -10.27 -3.72 6.10
C SER A 360 -11.41 -2.68 6.21
N ARG A 361 -12.40 -2.78 5.33
CA ARG A 361 -13.55 -1.85 5.32
C ARG A 361 -14.38 -1.96 6.61
N LEU A 362 -14.63 -3.18 7.10
CA LEU A 362 -15.35 -3.39 8.35
C LEU A 362 -14.53 -2.93 9.57
N THR A 363 -13.20 -3.11 9.55
CA THR A 363 -12.30 -2.63 10.59
C THR A 363 -12.36 -1.11 10.72
N ILE A 364 -12.34 -0.40 9.61
CA ILE A 364 -12.48 1.07 9.60
C ILE A 364 -13.87 1.47 10.12
N LYS A 365 -14.93 0.81 9.65
CA LYS A 365 -16.31 1.14 10.02
C LYS A 365 -16.60 0.97 11.51
N PHE A 366 -16.15 -0.14 12.11
CA PHE A 366 -16.48 -0.50 13.49
C PHE A 366 -15.37 -0.17 14.49
N ASN A 367 -14.20 0.21 14.01
CA ASN A 367 -13.00 0.45 14.82
C ASN A 367 -12.70 -0.71 15.79
N VAL A 368 -12.76 -1.95 15.25
CA VAL A 368 -12.47 -3.19 15.97
C VAL A 368 -11.68 -4.15 15.08
N PRO A 369 -10.92 -5.08 15.65
CA PRO A 369 -10.35 -6.18 14.89
C PRO A 369 -11.42 -7.00 14.18
N VAL A 370 -11.15 -7.35 12.91
CA VAL A 370 -12.06 -8.10 12.03
C VAL A 370 -11.34 -9.31 11.47
N ILE A 371 -11.93 -10.47 11.64
CA ILE A 371 -11.51 -11.75 11.09
C ILE A 371 -12.63 -12.28 10.19
N LEU A 372 -12.38 -12.35 8.88
CA LEU A 372 -13.30 -12.97 7.92
C LEU A 372 -12.69 -14.25 7.38
N VAL A 373 -13.47 -15.34 7.37
CA VAL A 373 -13.04 -16.67 6.94
C VAL A 373 -13.88 -17.14 5.76
N ALA A 374 -13.25 -17.38 4.63
CA ALA A 374 -13.84 -18.06 3.49
C ALA A 374 -13.62 -19.57 3.65
N ILE A 375 -14.69 -20.35 3.68
CA ILE A 375 -14.63 -21.81 3.86
C ILE A 375 -14.71 -22.47 2.48
N ASP A 376 -13.75 -23.36 2.20
CA ASP A 376 -13.72 -24.18 1.00
C ASP A 376 -13.39 -25.63 1.41
N GLY A 377 -14.34 -26.53 1.18
CA GLY A 377 -14.26 -27.92 1.64
C GLY A 377 -14.07 -28.01 3.16
N ASP A 378 -12.96 -28.61 3.56
CA ASP A 378 -12.61 -28.83 4.97
C ASP A 378 -11.76 -27.71 5.58
N TYR A 379 -11.38 -26.72 4.80
CA TYR A 379 -10.50 -25.65 5.25
C TYR A 379 -11.15 -24.28 5.16
N GLY A 380 -10.76 -23.41 6.10
CA GLY A 380 -11.08 -21.99 6.09
C GLY A 380 -9.82 -21.17 5.82
N LYS A 381 -9.89 -20.29 4.82
CA LYS A 381 -8.84 -19.28 4.55
C LYS A 381 -9.30 -17.94 5.09
N ALA A 382 -8.53 -17.38 6.01
CA ALA A 382 -8.89 -16.16 6.72
C ALA A 382 -8.09 -14.94 6.30
N SER A 383 -8.73 -13.78 6.43
CA SER A 383 -8.06 -12.49 6.41
C SER A 383 -8.43 -11.68 7.64
N CYS A 384 -7.42 -11.22 8.33
CA CYS A 384 -7.51 -10.49 9.59
C CYS A 384 -7.05 -9.05 9.39
N ARG A 385 -7.75 -8.12 10.04
CA ARG A 385 -7.34 -6.72 10.17
C ARG A 385 -7.52 -6.27 11.60
N SER A 386 -6.59 -5.46 12.09
CA SER A 386 -6.60 -5.00 13.48
C SER A 386 -6.57 -3.48 13.58
N VAL A 387 -6.74 -2.97 14.80
CA VAL A 387 -6.74 -1.54 15.13
C VAL A 387 -5.88 -1.27 16.36
N GLY A 388 -5.38 -0.06 16.49
CA GLY A 388 -4.59 0.37 17.64
C GLY A 388 -3.32 -0.47 17.82
N ASN A 389 -3.02 -0.83 19.06
CA ASN A 389 -1.86 -1.63 19.43
C ASN A 389 -2.15 -3.15 19.51
N ILE A 390 -3.29 -3.60 19.01
CA ILE A 390 -3.67 -5.03 19.05
C ILE A 390 -2.96 -5.77 17.92
N SER A 391 -1.86 -6.46 18.24
CA SER A 391 -1.13 -7.29 17.26
C SER A 391 -1.88 -8.58 16.95
N ILE A 392 -2.50 -8.63 15.75
CA ILE A 392 -3.17 -9.84 15.26
C ILE A 392 -2.17 -10.97 15.01
N PHE A 393 -0.95 -10.64 14.62
CA PHE A 393 0.11 -11.62 14.40
C PHE A 393 0.49 -12.34 15.69
N ASN A 394 0.66 -11.63 16.80
CA ASN A 394 0.94 -12.24 18.11
C ASN A 394 -0.21 -13.13 18.58
N LEU A 395 -1.45 -12.69 18.35
CA LEU A 395 -2.63 -13.49 18.67
C LEU A 395 -2.66 -14.82 17.91
N LEU A 396 -2.31 -14.80 16.61
CA LEU A 396 -2.20 -16.02 15.80
C LEU A 396 -1.05 -16.91 16.26
N SER A 397 0.08 -16.34 16.63
CA SER A 397 1.25 -17.07 17.13
C SER A 397 0.94 -17.85 18.41
N ASN A 398 0.11 -17.30 19.30
CA ASN A 398 -0.32 -17.96 20.54
C ASN A 398 -1.19 -19.19 20.30
N VAL A 399 -1.88 -19.26 19.17
CA VAL A 399 -2.77 -20.39 18.79
C VAL A 399 -2.30 -21.14 17.55
N LYS A 400 -0.99 -21.06 17.25
CA LYS A 400 -0.40 -21.72 16.08
C LYS A 400 -0.74 -23.21 15.96
N HIS A 401 -0.97 -23.90 17.07
CA HIS A 401 -1.33 -25.32 17.13
C HIS A 401 -2.73 -25.63 16.57
N LEU A 402 -3.59 -24.60 16.43
CA LEU A 402 -4.91 -24.73 15.80
C LEU A 402 -4.86 -24.45 14.29
N LEU A 403 -3.75 -23.89 13.80
CA LEU A 403 -3.63 -23.38 12.45
C LEU A 403 -2.78 -24.31 11.60
N GLU A 404 -3.20 -24.51 10.37
CA GLU A 404 -2.36 -25.18 9.36
C GLU A 404 -1.20 -24.27 8.94
N ARG A 405 -1.52 -22.96 8.78
CA ARG A 405 -0.57 -21.91 8.40
C ARG A 405 -1.08 -20.55 8.84
N TYR A 406 -0.15 -19.64 9.12
CA TYR A 406 -0.46 -18.23 9.36
C TYR A 406 0.72 -17.36 8.98
N GLY A 407 0.44 -16.07 8.73
CA GLY A 407 1.48 -15.08 8.40
C GLY A 407 0.90 -13.67 8.32
N GLY A 408 1.78 -12.68 8.25
CA GLY A 408 1.41 -11.27 8.13
C GLY A 408 2.15 -10.37 9.11
N HIS A 409 1.51 -9.26 9.46
CA HIS A 409 2.02 -8.20 10.33
C HIS A 409 1.05 -7.90 11.47
N ASP A 410 1.45 -7.01 12.37
CA ASP A 410 0.66 -6.68 13.57
C ASP A 410 -0.78 -6.26 13.27
N LEU A 411 -1.01 -5.45 12.23
CA LEU A 411 -2.34 -4.94 11.89
C LEU A 411 -3.04 -5.71 10.75
N ALA A 412 -2.33 -6.59 10.05
CA ALA A 412 -2.88 -7.33 8.92
C ALA A 412 -2.23 -8.70 8.82
N ALA A 413 -3.01 -9.77 8.93
CA ALA A 413 -2.53 -11.15 8.86
C ALA A 413 -3.54 -12.05 8.17
N GLY A 414 -3.12 -13.25 7.84
CA GLY A 414 -3.98 -14.32 7.32
C GLY A 414 -3.62 -15.66 7.94
N PHE A 415 -4.56 -16.60 7.87
CA PHE A 415 -4.32 -17.97 8.30
C PHE A 415 -5.16 -18.96 7.50
N VAL A 416 -4.77 -20.24 7.58
CA VAL A 416 -5.53 -21.39 7.13
C VAL A 416 -5.83 -22.25 8.34
N VAL A 417 -7.07 -22.72 8.46
CA VAL A 417 -7.55 -23.51 9.59
C VAL A 417 -8.48 -24.62 9.10
N HIS A 418 -8.42 -25.81 9.72
CA HIS A 418 -9.39 -26.85 9.48
C HIS A 418 -10.75 -26.44 10.09
N LYS A 419 -11.86 -26.68 9.36
CA LYS A 419 -13.21 -26.21 9.75
C LYS A 419 -13.64 -26.64 11.16
N GLU A 420 -13.19 -27.81 11.63
CA GLU A 420 -13.51 -28.32 12.96
C GLU A 420 -12.90 -27.48 14.09
N LYS A 421 -11.74 -26.85 13.84
CA LYS A 421 -11.05 -25.97 14.80
C LYS A 421 -11.55 -24.53 14.78
N LEU A 422 -12.43 -24.19 13.83
CA LEU A 422 -12.88 -22.82 13.61
C LEU A 422 -13.63 -22.24 14.81
N ASN A 423 -14.45 -23.04 15.50
CA ASN A 423 -15.18 -22.59 16.67
C ASN A 423 -14.25 -22.31 17.87
N GLU A 424 -13.27 -23.18 18.12
CA GLU A 424 -12.28 -22.99 19.18
C GLU A 424 -11.47 -21.71 18.94
N LEU A 425 -11.05 -21.50 17.71
CA LEU A 425 -10.33 -20.29 17.32
C LEU A 425 -11.19 -19.03 17.48
N ARG A 426 -12.47 -19.09 17.12
CA ARG A 426 -13.43 -17.99 17.30
C ARG A 426 -13.60 -17.63 18.77
N GLU A 427 -13.77 -18.63 19.65
CA GLU A 427 -13.91 -18.42 21.10
C GLU A 427 -12.65 -17.78 21.69
N TYR A 428 -11.46 -18.21 21.24
CA TYR A 428 -10.21 -17.59 21.65
C TYR A 428 -10.17 -16.09 21.34
N PHE A 429 -10.50 -15.68 20.11
CA PHE A 429 -10.49 -14.27 19.73
C PHE A 429 -11.56 -13.46 20.49
N ILE A 430 -12.77 -14.00 20.62
CA ILE A 430 -13.88 -13.33 21.34
C ILE A 430 -13.53 -13.12 22.83
N ARG A 431 -12.79 -14.04 23.45
CA ARG A 431 -12.37 -13.93 24.84
C ARG A 431 -11.17 -13.00 25.03
N THR A 432 -10.22 -13.02 24.10
CA THR A 432 -8.91 -12.37 24.29
C THR A 432 -8.92 -10.89 23.87
N ILE A 433 -9.51 -10.57 22.72
CA ILE A 433 -9.47 -9.21 22.15
C ILE A 433 -10.14 -8.15 23.03
N PRO A 434 -11.31 -8.39 23.66
CA PRO A 434 -11.91 -7.39 24.54
C PRO A 434 -10.99 -6.91 25.66
N ARG A 435 -10.22 -7.82 26.28
CA ARG A 435 -9.25 -7.49 27.34
C ARG A 435 -8.13 -6.61 26.82
N LEU A 436 -7.56 -6.94 25.67
CA LEU A 436 -6.50 -6.13 25.04
C LEU A 436 -7.01 -4.75 24.64
N LYS A 437 -8.27 -4.65 24.19
CA LYS A 437 -8.89 -3.38 23.83
C LYS A 437 -9.09 -2.47 25.05
N GLU A 438 -9.46 -3.03 26.20
CA GLU A 438 -9.57 -2.29 27.46
C GLU A 438 -8.21 -1.75 27.91
N GLU A 439 -7.14 -2.55 27.77
CA GLU A 439 -5.76 -2.14 28.07
C GLU A 439 -5.28 -1.02 27.12
N ASP A 440 -5.54 -1.17 25.80
CA ASP A 440 -5.20 -0.15 24.79
C ASP A 440 -5.96 1.17 25.04
N ASN A 441 -7.25 1.10 25.40
CA ASN A 441 -8.03 2.29 25.75
C ASN A 441 -7.55 3.00 27.00
N LYS A 442 -7.07 2.28 28.01
CA LYS A 442 -6.46 2.87 29.21
C LYS A 442 -5.13 3.56 28.91
N ALA A 443 -4.37 3.03 27.92
CA ALA A 443 -3.11 3.60 27.49
C ALA A 443 -3.28 4.83 26.58
N LYS A 444 -4.41 4.95 25.86
CA LYS A 444 -4.71 6.10 25.03
C LYS A 444 -5.06 7.31 25.92
N LYS A 445 -4.12 8.23 26.08
CA LYS A 445 -4.46 9.61 26.44
C LYS A 445 -5.39 10.14 25.34
N ASP A 446 -6.45 10.82 25.75
CA ASP A 446 -7.42 11.48 24.86
C ASP A 446 -6.68 12.53 24.00
N TYR A 447 -6.07 12.10 22.91
CA TYR A 447 -5.57 13.00 21.87
C TYR A 447 -6.79 13.45 21.09
N GLY A 448 -7.33 14.64 21.45
CA GLY A 448 -8.35 15.30 20.64
C GLY A 448 -7.90 15.33 19.18
N LYS A 449 -8.85 15.41 18.25
CA LYS A 449 -8.49 15.55 16.82
C LYS A 449 -7.56 16.76 16.70
N SER A 450 -6.30 16.51 16.31
CA SER A 450 -5.28 17.54 16.19
C SER A 450 -5.26 18.06 14.75
N PHE A 451 -4.89 19.31 14.61
CA PHE A 451 -4.53 19.93 13.35
C PHE A 451 -3.12 20.51 13.45
N ASP A 452 -2.50 20.80 12.33
CA ASP A 452 -1.12 21.30 12.29
C ASP A 452 -1.07 22.83 12.37
N PHE A 453 -2.02 23.51 11.69
CA PHE A 453 -2.07 24.96 11.58
C PHE A 453 -3.50 25.50 11.59
N GLU A 454 -3.66 26.75 12.02
CA GLU A 454 -4.89 27.52 11.79
C GLU A 454 -4.77 28.29 10.47
N LEU A 455 -5.74 28.09 9.60
CA LEU A 455 -5.85 28.80 8.32
C LEU A 455 -7.32 28.94 7.96
N SER A 456 -7.77 30.17 7.77
CA SER A 456 -9.12 30.39 7.26
C SER A 456 -9.22 30.02 5.78
N VAL A 457 -10.34 29.41 5.39
CA VAL A 457 -10.57 29.08 3.96
C VAL A 457 -10.56 30.34 3.08
N LYS A 458 -10.89 31.51 3.62
CA LYS A 458 -10.82 32.78 2.90
C LYS A 458 -9.40 33.23 2.56
N ASP A 459 -8.43 32.77 3.33
CA ASP A 459 -7.00 33.12 3.21
C ASP A 459 -6.21 32.03 2.46
N LEU A 460 -6.90 31.07 1.83
CA LEU A 460 -6.30 30.07 0.96
C LEU A 460 -5.70 30.73 -0.30
N GLY A 461 -4.40 30.94 -0.29
CA GLY A 461 -3.65 31.58 -1.37
C GLY A 461 -2.51 30.70 -1.88
N GLU A 462 -1.68 31.24 -2.78
CA GLU A 462 -0.54 30.55 -3.38
C GLU A 462 0.40 29.94 -2.33
N LYS A 463 0.60 30.60 -1.20
CA LYS A 463 1.47 30.16 -0.11
C LYS A 463 1.01 28.81 0.48
N ALA A 464 -0.30 28.61 0.69
CA ALA A 464 -0.83 27.35 1.19
C ALA A 464 -0.60 26.20 0.20
N PHE A 465 -0.79 26.47 -1.11
CA PHE A 465 -0.56 25.47 -2.15
C PHE A 465 0.92 25.17 -2.38
N ASP A 466 1.80 26.17 -2.36
CA ASP A 466 3.26 25.98 -2.39
C ASP A 466 3.73 25.11 -1.22
N PHE A 467 3.22 25.38 -0.03
CA PHE A 467 3.46 24.56 1.16
C PHE A 467 3.02 23.11 0.96
N MET A 468 1.78 22.89 0.48
CA MET A 468 1.25 21.56 0.22
C MET A 468 2.07 20.82 -0.85
N GLU A 469 2.44 21.49 -1.94
CA GLU A 469 3.24 20.91 -3.03
C GLU A 469 4.64 20.48 -2.54
N LYS A 470 5.31 21.32 -1.78
CA LYS A 470 6.64 21.03 -1.21
C LYS A 470 6.59 19.87 -0.20
N MET A 471 5.53 19.80 0.61
CA MET A 471 5.32 18.71 1.56
C MET A 471 4.93 17.39 0.90
N GLY A 472 4.32 17.43 -0.28
CA GLY A 472 3.97 16.24 -1.06
C GLY A 472 5.19 15.44 -1.56
N PRO A 473 4.99 14.20 -2.03
CA PRO A 473 3.76 13.44 -2.07
C PRO A 473 3.31 12.93 -0.70
N PHE A 474 1.99 12.76 -0.52
CA PHE A 474 1.40 12.34 0.74
C PHE A 474 1.03 10.86 0.74
N GLY A 475 1.05 10.24 1.92
CA GLY A 475 0.72 8.83 2.13
C GLY A 475 1.14 8.34 3.51
N SER A 476 1.46 7.04 3.62
CA SER A 476 1.93 6.42 4.88
C SER A 476 3.14 7.17 5.43
N SER A 477 3.14 7.49 6.71
CA SER A 477 4.18 8.26 7.44
C SER A 477 4.42 9.69 6.94
N ASN A 478 3.74 10.15 5.91
CA ASN A 478 3.68 11.55 5.49
C ASN A 478 2.24 11.95 5.19
N PRO A 479 1.35 12.09 6.20
CA PRO A 479 -0.03 12.51 6.00
C PRO A 479 -0.10 13.95 5.49
N HIS A 480 -1.26 14.30 4.87
CA HIS A 480 -1.54 15.69 4.54
C HIS A 480 -1.45 16.58 5.79
N PRO A 481 -0.83 17.76 5.70
CA PRO A 481 -0.98 18.80 6.70
C PRO A 481 -2.45 19.13 6.90
N LEU A 482 -2.87 19.30 8.14
CA LEU A 482 -4.25 19.57 8.49
C LEU A 482 -4.40 21.02 9.00
N PHE A 483 -5.36 21.71 8.42
CA PHE A 483 -5.73 23.07 8.78
C PHE A 483 -7.04 23.08 9.56
N PHE A 484 -7.16 24.06 10.46
CA PHE A 484 -8.37 24.33 11.21
C PHE A 484 -8.96 25.67 10.80
N ASP A 485 -10.29 25.71 10.65
CA ASP A 485 -11.06 26.95 10.50
C ASP A 485 -12.40 26.84 11.25
N SER A 486 -12.95 27.98 11.67
CA SER A 486 -14.19 28.08 12.45
C SER A 486 -15.24 28.90 11.72
N ASP A 487 -16.50 28.76 12.17
CA ASP A 487 -17.63 29.59 11.77
C ASP A 487 -17.97 29.55 10.26
N LEU A 488 -17.77 28.38 9.63
CA LEU A 488 -18.14 28.17 8.24
C LEU A 488 -19.60 27.78 8.12
N LYS A 489 -20.23 28.15 7.02
CA LYS A 489 -21.56 27.71 6.63
C LYS A 489 -21.47 26.66 5.54
N LEU A 490 -22.53 25.84 5.44
CA LEU A 490 -22.67 24.78 4.45
C LEU A 490 -23.80 25.06 3.51
N ASP A 491 -23.66 24.66 2.24
CA ASP A 491 -24.70 24.73 1.24
C ASP A 491 -24.64 23.54 0.29
N ASN A 492 -25.79 23.23 -0.33
CA ASN A 492 -25.95 22.22 -1.37
C ASN A 492 -25.35 20.85 -1.02
N ILE A 493 -25.57 20.39 0.21
CA ILE A 493 -25.05 19.10 0.71
C ILE A 493 -25.76 17.94 0.01
N LYS A 494 -24.97 17.10 -0.68
CA LYS A 494 -25.42 15.86 -1.34
C LYS A 494 -24.68 14.68 -0.77
N ARG A 495 -25.41 13.74 -0.22
CA ARG A 495 -24.84 12.49 0.28
C ARG A 495 -24.58 11.53 -0.87
N PHE A 496 -23.45 10.82 -0.82
CA PHE A 496 -23.06 9.83 -1.82
C PHE A 496 -22.38 8.61 -1.21
N GLY A 497 -22.07 7.64 -2.06
CA GLY A 497 -21.50 6.33 -1.64
C GLY A 497 -22.59 5.30 -1.36
N VAL A 498 -22.18 4.04 -1.19
CA VAL A 498 -23.09 2.89 -1.04
C VAL A 498 -24.00 3.03 0.20
N ASP A 499 -23.46 3.60 1.28
CA ASP A 499 -24.15 3.76 2.57
C ASP A 499 -24.55 5.23 2.83
N PHE A 500 -24.46 6.14 1.82
CA PHE A 500 -24.71 7.58 1.96
C PHE A 500 -23.95 8.28 3.10
N ARG A 501 -22.77 7.73 3.45
CA ARG A 501 -21.92 8.21 4.56
C ARG A 501 -20.95 9.32 4.16
N HIS A 502 -20.78 9.54 2.88
CA HIS A 502 -19.96 10.62 2.34
C HIS A 502 -20.86 11.76 1.89
N PHE A 503 -20.34 12.96 1.87
CA PHE A 503 -21.04 14.08 1.27
C PHE A 503 -20.11 14.91 0.40
N ASN A 504 -20.68 15.57 -0.58
CA ASN A 504 -20.14 16.72 -1.26
C ASN A 504 -21.08 17.91 -1.08
N GLY A 505 -20.55 19.11 -1.16
CA GLY A 505 -21.32 20.34 -1.01
C GLY A 505 -20.42 21.55 -1.17
N ILE A 506 -20.93 22.68 -0.73
CA ILE A 506 -20.20 23.94 -0.72
C ILE A 506 -19.98 24.36 0.73
N ILE A 507 -18.76 24.75 1.06
CA ILE A 507 -18.45 25.47 2.29
C ILE A 507 -18.20 26.92 1.94
N TYR A 508 -18.66 27.85 2.79
CA TYR A 508 -18.40 29.26 2.59
C TYR A 508 -18.16 29.98 3.91
N LYS A 509 -17.35 31.03 3.81
CA LYS A 509 -17.08 31.98 4.87
C LYS A 509 -16.93 33.36 4.26
N ASP A 510 -17.68 34.33 4.78
CA ASP A 510 -17.77 35.66 4.19
C ASP A 510 -18.18 35.58 2.69
N ASN A 511 -17.38 36.13 1.79
CA ASN A 511 -17.62 36.12 0.34
C ASN A 511 -16.88 35.04 -0.43
N VAL A 512 -16.26 34.09 0.26
CA VAL A 512 -15.45 33.02 -0.37
C VAL A 512 -16.13 31.66 -0.20
N SER A 513 -16.18 30.89 -1.28
CA SER A 513 -16.78 29.57 -1.27
C SER A 513 -15.91 28.54 -2.00
N TYR A 514 -15.93 27.30 -1.53
CA TYR A 514 -15.23 26.18 -2.14
C TYR A 514 -16.11 24.93 -2.19
N ASN A 515 -15.90 24.12 -3.23
CA ASN A 515 -16.39 22.75 -3.22
C ASN A 515 -15.73 21.97 -2.07
N ALA A 516 -16.53 21.26 -1.31
CA ALA A 516 -16.05 20.45 -0.19
C ALA A 516 -16.50 19.00 -0.32
N VAL A 517 -15.64 18.10 0.13
CA VAL A 517 -15.93 16.67 0.24
C VAL A 517 -15.61 16.18 1.64
N GLY A 518 -16.58 15.50 2.25
CA GLY A 518 -16.43 14.85 3.55
C GLY A 518 -16.60 13.33 3.42
N PHE A 519 -15.53 12.58 3.52
CA PHE A 519 -15.60 11.12 3.54
C PHE A 519 -15.91 10.62 4.95
N GLU A 520 -16.94 9.75 5.09
CA GLU A 520 -17.43 9.20 6.35
C GLU A 520 -17.92 10.27 7.36
N LEU A 521 -18.30 11.46 6.88
CA LEU A 521 -18.70 12.60 7.71
C LEU A 521 -20.17 13.03 7.51
N ALA A 522 -20.92 12.34 6.66
CA ALA A 522 -22.31 12.75 6.37
C ALA A 522 -23.22 12.70 7.60
N ASP A 523 -22.96 11.83 8.56
CA ASP A 523 -23.74 11.68 9.79
C ASP A 523 -23.47 12.80 10.82
N GLU A 524 -22.38 13.56 10.64
CA GLU A 524 -22.08 14.74 11.47
C GLU A 524 -22.90 15.98 11.04
N ILE A 525 -23.55 15.91 9.86
CA ILE A 525 -24.37 17.00 9.32
C ILE A 525 -25.84 16.66 9.48
N LYS A 526 -26.56 17.49 10.23
CA LYS A 526 -27.99 17.35 10.44
C LYS A 526 -28.78 17.94 9.26
N GLU A 527 -30.07 17.59 9.16
CA GLU A 527 -30.95 18.09 8.08
C GLU A 527 -31.13 19.63 8.11
N ASP A 528 -31.07 20.25 9.29
CA ASP A 528 -31.21 21.68 9.52
C ASP A 528 -29.89 22.46 9.43
N TYR A 529 -28.96 22.04 8.60
CA TYR A 529 -27.58 22.55 8.51
C TYR A 529 -27.45 23.98 7.97
N ILE A 530 -28.46 24.51 7.25
CA ILE A 530 -28.37 25.77 6.49
C ILE A 530 -28.14 26.99 7.40
N ASP A 531 -28.77 27.01 8.58
CA ASP A 531 -28.68 28.15 9.52
C ASP A 531 -27.60 28.00 10.59
N LYS A 532 -26.72 26.97 10.44
CA LYS A 532 -25.72 26.64 11.42
C LYS A 532 -24.33 26.97 10.93
N THR A 533 -23.44 27.19 11.90
CA THR A 533 -22.03 27.35 11.63
C THR A 533 -21.25 26.13 12.13
N TYR A 534 -20.13 25.85 11.47
CA TYR A 534 -19.33 24.66 11.68
C TYR A 534 -17.85 25.02 11.83
N ASN A 535 -17.19 24.28 12.71
CA ASN A 535 -15.74 24.21 12.77
C ASN A 535 -15.27 23.02 11.96
N ILE A 536 -14.21 23.19 11.18
CA ILE A 536 -13.68 22.16 10.31
C ILE A 536 -12.19 21.90 10.54
N VAL A 537 -11.77 20.66 10.30
CA VAL A 537 -10.38 20.32 10.04
C VAL A 537 -10.30 19.81 8.62
N TYR A 538 -9.40 20.37 7.83
CA TYR A 538 -9.38 20.18 6.40
C TYR A 538 -7.96 20.24 5.81
N TYR A 539 -7.85 19.86 4.54
CA TYR A 539 -6.74 20.26 3.67
C TYR A 539 -7.28 20.66 2.29
N PRO A 540 -6.64 21.64 1.60
CA PRO A 540 -7.01 22.00 0.25
C PRO A 540 -6.34 21.05 -0.76
N GLU A 541 -7.03 20.75 -1.85
CA GLU A 541 -6.53 20.00 -2.97
C GLU A 541 -6.86 20.69 -4.29
N LYS A 542 -5.94 20.71 -5.25
CA LYS A 542 -6.19 21.16 -6.61
C LYS A 542 -6.65 19.97 -7.45
N ILE A 543 -7.82 20.09 -8.04
CA ILE A 543 -8.39 19.08 -8.93
C ILE A 543 -8.69 19.69 -10.31
N ILE A 544 -8.75 18.85 -11.33
CA ILE A 544 -9.22 19.28 -12.66
C ILE A 544 -10.70 18.95 -12.79
N LEU A 545 -11.53 19.97 -12.92
CA LEU A 545 -12.96 19.83 -13.17
C LEU A 545 -13.28 20.57 -14.48
N ASN A 546 -13.89 19.89 -15.46
CA ASN A 546 -14.22 20.46 -16.78
C ASN A 546 -13.03 21.13 -17.49
N ASN A 547 -11.82 20.56 -17.38
CA ASN A 547 -10.56 21.08 -17.90
C ASN A 547 -10.03 22.36 -17.22
N GLU A 548 -10.62 22.78 -16.12
CA GLU A 548 -10.15 23.90 -15.30
C GLU A 548 -9.59 23.38 -13.97
N GLU A 549 -8.50 24.00 -13.50
CA GLU A 549 -7.96 23.72 -12.17
C GLU A 549 -8.82 24.45 -11.14
N VAL A 550 -9.43 23.69 -10.24
CA VAL A 550 -10.26 24.23 -9.16
C VAL A 550 -9.75 23.74 -7.80
N THR A 551 -9.90 24.57 -6.80
CA THR A 551 -9.62 24.19 -5.41
C THR A 551 -10.83 23.44 -4.83
N GLN A 552 -10.55 22.28 -4.24
CA GLN A 552 -11.50 21.50 -3.46
C GLN A 552 -11.00 21.37 -2.01
N ILE A 553 -11.91 21.42 -1.07
CA ILE A 553 -11.62 21.23 0.36
C ILE A 553 -11.95 19.80 0.76
N ILE A 554 -10.96 19.08 1.25
CA ILE A 554 -11.16 17.74 1.79
C ILE A 554 -11.29 17.83 3.31
N LEU A 555 -12.47 17.54 3.81
CA LEU A 555 -12.78 17.58 5.24
C LEU A 555 -12.29 16.30 5.93
N LYS A 556 -11.61 16.45 7.05
CA LYS A 556 -11.19 15.37 7.95
C LYS A 556 -12.02 15.34 9.23
N SER A 557 -12.59 16.45 9.59
CA SER A 557 -13.55 16.56 10.69
C SER A 557 -14.43 17.78 10.48
N ILE A 558 -15.66 17.68 10.91
CA ILE A 558 -16.63 18.77 10.95
C ILE A 558 -17.41 18.70 12.25
N LYS A 559 -17.72 19.84 12.85
CA LYS A 559 -18.48 19.92 14.08
C LYS A 559 -19.30 21.18 14.10
N GLU A 560 -20.60 21.05 14.39
CA GLU A 560 -21.52 22.18 14.61
C GLU A 560 -21.06 23.04 15.79
N ASN A 561 -21.04 24.37 15.62
CA ASN A 561 -20.83 25.30 16.72
C ASN A 561 -22.06 25.27 17.64
N LYS A 562 -21.80 25.29 18.94
CA LYS A 562 -22.85 25.32 19.95
C LYS A 562 -23.30 26.75 20.22
#